data_5475f61d465b0cfae0af8a216262e206
#
_entry.id   5475f61d465b0cfae0af8a216262e206
#
_cell.length_a   1.000
_cell.length_b   1.000
_cell.length_c   1.000
_cell.angle_alpha   90.00
_cell.angle_beta   90.00
_cell.angle_gamma   90.00
#
_symmetry.space_group_name_H-M   'P 1'
#
loop_
_entity.id
_entity.type
_entity.pdbx_description
1 polymer ?
#
loop_
_entity_poly.entity_id
_entity_poly.type
_entity_poly.pdbx_seq_one_letter_code
_entity_poly.pdbx_strand_id
1 'polypeptide(L)'
;MKVIIVEDDTLHRAYLAEAVREALPECSAVIEATNGHDGELRSREVPDAHVVMDLQMHPRNGIEAARTIWRERPRTRILFWSNYSDEAYVRGVSRIVPPGAAYGYILKSASDERLRLALRGIFVENQCVIDGEVRGTQQKSLAQSVSLSETEYEVLVDIALGLTDRTISARRGISQRSVQNRLQSIYDKLDVHALHGAENAFNSRGRAVATALLRKLMNYATIEKAETELCEWLAREEAKSRTSLSHVAANRED
;
A
#
# COMPACT_ATOMS: atom_id res chain seq x y z
N MET A 1 19.88 -14.18 16.11
CA MET A 1 19.17 -13.47 15.02
C MET A 1 19.48 -11.98 15.05
N LYS A 2 19.24 -11.22 13.97
CA LYS A 2 19.37 -9.77 13.92
C LYS A 2 18.02 -9.16 13.55
N VAL A 3 17.72 -7.95 14.04
CA VAL A 3 16.47 -7.25 13.75
C VAL A 3 16.77 -5.84 13.25
N ILE A 4 16.18 -5.45 12.14
CA ILE A 4 16.19 -4.10 11.61
C ILE A 4 14.88 -3.43 12.02
N ILE A 5 14.97 -2.25 12.61
CA ILE A 5 13.83 -1.40 12.94
C ILE A 5 13.80 -0.25 11.96
N VAL A 6 12.72 -0.13 11.19
CA VAL A 6 12.52 0.91 10.20
C VAL A 6 11.36 1.80 10.65
N GLU A 7 11.71 2.95 11.19
CA GLU A 7 10.79 3.89 11.84
C GLU A 7 11.38 5.29 11.77
N ASP A 8 10.65 6.29 11.31
CA ASP A 8 11.16 7.66 11.18
C ASP A 8 11.08 8.45 12.49
N ASP A 9 10.12 8.15 13.38
CA ASP A 9 10.04 8.78 14.69
C ASP A 9 11.09 8.21 15.65
N THR A 10 11.90 9.11 16.24
CA THR A 10 13.02 8.74 17.12
C THR A 10 12.57 8.07 18.42
N LEU A 11 11.44 8.52 19.00
CA LEU A 11 10.91 7.95 20.26
C LEU A 11 10.33 6.56 20.01
N HIS A 12 9.57 6.40 18.95
CA HIS A 12 9.04 5.11 18.53
C HIS A 12 10.15 4.12 18.19
N ARG A 13 11.19 4.57 17.52
CA ARG A 13 12.34 3.72 17.16
C ARG A 13 13.09 3.24 18.41
N ALA A 14 13.34 4.15 19.38
CA ALA A 14 13.97 3.80 20.66
C ALA A 14 13.12 2.80 21.46
N TYR A 15 11.80 3.04 21.53
CA TYR A 15 10.85 2.14 22.18
C TYR A 15 10.87 0.73 21.56
N LEU A 16 10.83 0.65 20.20
CA LEU A 16 10.92 -0.64 19.50
C LEU A 16 12.25 -1.35 19.77
N ALA A 17 13.36 -0.61 19.85
CA ALA A 17 14.67 -1.20 20.12
C ALA A 17 14.71 -1.84 21.52
N GLU A 18 14.09 -1.23 22.51
CA GLU A 18 13.94 -1.79 23.84
C GLU A 18 13.01 -3.02 23.85
N ALA A 19 11.84 -2.90 23.25
CA ALA A 19 10.88 -3.99 23.14
C ALA A 19 11.45 -5.23 22.43
N VAL A 20 12.27 -5.03 21.38
CA VAL A 20 12.97 -6.13 20.69
C VAL A 20 13.99 -6.79 21.59
N ARG A 21 14.81 -6.03 22.33
CA ARG A 21 15.81 -6.60 23.25
C ARG A 21 15.18 -7.40 24.40
N GLU A 22 14.07 -6.91 24.93
CA GLU A 22 13.31 -7.62 25.97
C GLU A 22 12.60 -8.88 25.46
N ALA A 23 11.94 -8.78 24.30
CA ALA A 23 11.17 -9.90 23.76
C ALA A 23 12.04 -11.01 23.16
N LEU A 24 13.23 -10.67 22.67
CA LEU A 24 14.12 -11.55 21.91
C LEU A 24 15.53 -11.59 22.50
N PRO A 25 15.74 -12.26 23.65
CA PRO A 25 17.07 -12.36 24.27
C PRO A 25 18.14 -12.94 23.35
N GLU A 26 17.73 -13.75 22.37
CA GLU A 26 18.57 -14.31 21.31
C GLU A 26 18.93 -13.31 20.20
N CYS A 27 18.43 -12.08 20.22
CA CYS A 27 18.77 -11.05 19.26
C CYS A 27 20.21 -10.54 19.50
N SER A 28 21.09 -10.81 18.55
CA SER A 28 22.49 -10.43 18.63
C SER A 28 22.77 -8.98 18.23
N ALA A 29 21.87 -8.37 17.45
CA ALA A 29 21.98 -6.98 17.05
C ALA A 29 20.62 -6.39 16.65
N VAL A 30 20.38 -5.16 17.10
CA VAL A 30 19.29 -4.30 16.63
C VAL A 30 19.90 -3.22 15.76
N ILE A 31 19.41 -3.08 14.55
CA ILE A 31 19.90 -2.14 13.53
C ILE A 31 18.77 -1.15 13.26
N GLU A 32 19.08 0.13 13.31
CA GLU A 32 18.09 1.18 13.11
C GLU A 32 18.17 1.75 11.70
N ALA A 33 16.99 2.06 11.14
CA ALA A 33 16.80 2.74 9.88
C ALA A 33 15.69 3.78 10.05
N THR A 34 15.86 4.94 9.43
CA THR A 34 14.99 6.11 9.64
C THR A 34 13.93 6.30 8.57
N ASN A 35 13.91 5.50 7.54
CA ASN A 35 12.92 5.51 6.46
C ASN A 35 13.00 4.21 5.64
N GLY A 36 12.04 4.03 4.72
CA GLY A 36 11.97 2.82 3.91
C GLY A 36 13.21 2.57 3.04
N HIS A 37 13.85 3.62 2.51
CA HIS A 37 15.05 3.47 1.69
C HIS A 37 16.25 2.98 2.50
N ASP A 38 16.46 3.56 3.69
CA ASP A 38 17.50 3.11 4.63
C ASP A 38 17.22 1.66 5.08
N GLY A 39 15.95 1.32 5.34
CA GLY A 39 15.52 -0.05 5.65
C GLY A 39 15.88 -1.07 4.56
N GLU A 40 15.66 -0.73 3.28
CA GLU A 40 16.08 -1.56 2.16
C GLU A 40 17.61 -1.76 2.11
N LEU A 41 18.37 -0.66 2.34
CA LEU A 41 19.83 -0.71 2.34
C LEU A 41 20.34 -1.61 3.46
N ARG A 42 19.88 -1.40 4.71
CA ARG A 42 20.24 -2.24 5.86
C ARG A 42 19.88 -3.70 5.64
N SER A 43 18.74 -3.97 5.02
CA SER A 43 18.33 -5.34 4.70
C SER A 43 19.29 -6.01 3.72
N ARG A 44 19.92 -5.29 2.78
CA ARG A 44 20.95 -5.83 1.88
C ARG A 44 22.27 -6.09 2.59
N GLU A 45 22.66 -5.19 3.52
CA GLU A 45 23.89 -5.33 4.33
C GLU A 45 23.78 -6.50 5.31
N VAL A 46 22.56 -6.83 5.78
CA VAL A 46 22.32 -7.88 6.78
C VAL A 46 21.22 -8.83 6.30
N PRO A 47 21.55 -9.75 5.39
CA PRO A 47 20.56 -10.57 4.68
C PRO A 47 19.72 -11.50 5.55
N ASP A 48 20.20 -11.90 6.73
CA ASP A 48 19.49 -12.79 7.66
C ASP A 48 18.71 -12.04 8.74
N ALA A 49 18.58 -10.72 8.62
CA ALA A 49 17.84 -9.93 9.58
C ALA A 49 16.32 -10.03 9.32
N HIS A 50 15.55 -9.99 10.40
CA HIS A 50 14.12 -9.75 10.40
C HIS A 50 13.83 -8.26 10.49
N VAL A 51 12.61 -7.81 10.19
CA VAL A 51 12.31 -6.39 10.09
C VAL A 51 11.07 -6.04 10.90
N VAL A 52 11.17 -5.01 11.75
CA VAL A 52 10.02 -4.26 12.26
C VAL A 52 9.89 -3.01 11.40
N MET A 53 8.69 -2.77 10.83
CA MET A 53 8.48 -1.78 9.80
C MET A 53 7.28 -0.89 10.10
N ASP A 54 7.48 0.41 10.23
CA ASP A 54 6.36 1.34 10.13
C ASP A 54 5.87 1.44 8.67
N LEU A 55 4.59 1.72 8.50
CA LEU A 55 3.98 1.84 7.19
C LEU A 55 4.09 3.24 6.61
N GLN A 56 4.02 4.26 7.47
CA GLN A 56 3.99 5.65 7.00
C GLN A 56 5.28 6.38 7.33
N MET A 57 6.16 6.40 6.38
CA MET A 57 7.45 7.11 6.44
C MET A 57 7.68 7.88 5.15
N HIS A 58 8.49 8.94 5.22
CA HIS A 58 8.90 9.72 4.05
C HIS A 58 10.44 9.66 3.92
N PRO A 59 11.02 9.63 2.71
CA PRO A 59 10.39 9.71 1.38
C PRO A 59 9.87 8.36 0.84
N ARG A 60 10.17 7.23 1.49
CA ARG A 60 9.78 5.89 1.07
C ARG A 60 9.00 5.18 2.16
N ASN A 61 7.74 4.82 1.86
CA ASN A 61 6.85 4.18 2.83
C ASN A 61 7.19 2.69 3.06
N GLY A 62 6.68 2.14 4.18
CA GLY A 62 6.99 0.78 4.58
C GLY A 62 6.44 -0.31 3.66
N ILE A 63 5.33 -0.08 2.95
CA ILE A 63 4.80 -1.05 1.97
C ILE A 63 5.75 -1.19 0.79
N GLU A 64 6.29 -0.09 0.29
CA GLU A 64 7.24 -0.10 -0.83
C GLU A 64 8.57 -0.74 -0.43
N ALA A 65 9.06 -0.40 0.76
CA ALA A 65 10.27 -1.00 1.31
C ALA A 65 10.10 -2.51 1.51
N ALA A 66 9.00 -2.94 2.14
CA ALA A 66 8.71 -4.35 2.35
C ALA A 66 8.57 -5.12 1.03
N ARG A 67 7.93 -4.53 0.01
CA ARG A 67 7.84 -5.11 -1.34
C ARG A 67 9.23 -5.37 -1.94
N THR A 68 10.14 -4.40 -1.83
CA THR A 68 11.52 -4.54 -2.32
C THR A 68 12.27 -5.61 -1.53
N ILE A 69 12.18 -5.58 -0.20
CA ILE A 69 12.83 -6.56 0.69
C ILE A 69 12.33 -7.98 0.36
N TRP A 70 11.02 -8.19 0.25
CA TRP A 70 10.46 -9.52 -0.06
C TRP A 70 10.73 -10.00 -1.47
N ARG A 71 10.82 -9.08 -2.44
CA ARG A 71 11.22 -9.45 -3.80
C ARG A 71 12.66 -9.98 -3.85
N GLU A 72 13.56 -9.37 -3.08
CA GLU A 72 14.97 -9.79 -2.98
C GLU A 72 15.14 -11.00 -2.05
N ARG A 73 14.37 -11.05 -0.95
CA ARG A 73 14.46 -12.07 0.11
C ARG A 73 13.06 -12.49 0.60
N PRO A 74 12.38 -13.40 -0.11
CA PRO A 74 11.00 -13.79 0.21
C PRO A 74 10.81 -14.42 1.59
N ARG A 75 11.89 -14.89 2.24
CA ARG A 75 11.84 -15.51 3.57
C ARG A 75 12.07 -14.53 4.73
N THR A 76 12.30 -13.24 4.45
CA THR A 76 12.41 -12.22 5.49
C THR A 76 11.10 -12.14 6.26
N ARG A 77 11.15 -12.24 7.58
CA ARG A 77 9.99 -12.05 8.43
C ARG A 77 9.82 -10.57 8.72
N ILE A 78 8.63 -10.04 8.53
CA ILE A 78 8.34 -8.61 8.72
C ILE A 78 7.18 -8.46 9.69
N LEU A 79 7.39 -7.67 10.75
CA LEU A 79 6.32 -7.16 11.61
C LEU A 79 6.02 -5.72 11.21
N PHE A 80 4.83 -5.47 10.68
CA PHE A 80 4.32 -4.11 10.52
C PHE A 80 3.79 -3.60 11.86
N TRP A 81 4.28 -2.44 12.27
CA TRP A 81 3.88 -1.76 13.50
C TRP A 81 3.43 -0.34 13.15
N SER A 82 2.12 -0.08 13.15
CA SER A 82 1.55 1.11 12.53
C SER A 82 0.35 1.67 13.30
N ASN A 83 0.09 2.96 13.15
CA ASN A 83 -1.13 3.60 13.66
C ASN A 83 -2.38 3.28 12.84
N TYR A 84 -2.24 2.58 11.70
CA TYR A 84 -3.30 2.45 10.71
C TYR A 84 -3.87 1.03 10.66
N SER A 85 -5.19 0.92 10.84
CA SER A 85 -5.98 -0.30 10.59
C SER A 85 -6.81 -0.21 9.30
N ASP A 86 -6.58 0.82 8.49
CA ASP A 86 -7.37 1.15 7.31
C ASP A 86 -7.26 0.08 6.22
N GLU A 87 -8.36 -0.15 5.50
CA GLU A 87 -8.41 -1.14 4.41
C GLU A 87 -7.33 -0.89 3.36
N ALA A 88 -7.00 0.37 3.06
CA ALA A 88 -5.95 0.72 2.10
C ALA A 88 -4.58 0.15 2.49
N TYR A 89 -4.17 0.26 3.76
CA TYR A 89 -2.90 -0.29 4.24
C TYR A 89 -2.95 -1.82 4.36
N VAL A 90 -4.05 -2.35 4.89
CA VAL A 90 -4.25 -3.80 5.02
C VAL A 90 -4.22 -4.48 3.65
N ARG A 91 -4.89 -3.92 2.66
CA ARG A 91 -4.86 -4.37 1.26
C ARG A 91 -3.46 -4.23 0.66
N GLY A 92 -2.78 -3.11 0.91
CA GLY A 92 -1.41 -2.86 0.44
C GLY A 92 -0.43 -3.92 0.92
N VAL A 93 -0.48 -4.27 2.21
CA VAL A 93 0.35 -5.33 2.80
C VAL A 93 -0.02 -6.70 2.21
N SER A 94 -1.31 -7.05 2.19
CA SER A 94 -1.77 -8.36 1.69
C SER A 94 -1.33 -8.69 0.26
N ARG A 95 -1.15 -7.66 -0.58
CA ARG A 95 -0.70 -7.81 -1.98
C ARG A 95 0.77 -8.11 -2.15
N ILE A 96 1.59 -7.79 -1.16
CA ILE A 96 3.04 -7.91 -1.27
C ILE A 96 3.61 -9.07 -0.49
N VAL A 97 2.82 -9.71 0.38
CA VAL A 97 3.25 -10.85 1.20
C VAL A 97 3.53 -12.05 0.29
N PRO A 98 4.76 -12.60 0.29
CA PRO A 98 5.07 -13.81 -0.47
C PRO A 98 4.31 -15.02 0.08
N PRO A 99 3.96 -15.99 -0.76
CA PRO A 99 3.37 -17.25 -0.30
C PRO A 99 4.24 -17.93 0.74
N GLY A 100 3.65 -18.26 1.91
CA GLY A 100 4.34 -18.93 3.01
C GLY A 100 5.26 -18.06 3.85
N ALA A 101 5.32 -16.75 3.63
CA ALA A 101 6.06 -15.83 4.49
C ALA A 101 5.34 -15.62 5.82
N ALA A 102 6.07 -15.71 6.93
CA ALA A 102 5.57 -15.28 8.23
C ALA A 102 5.65 -13.76 8.34
N TYR A 103 4.55 -13.14 8.67
CA TYR A 103 4.47 -11.69 8.88
C TYR A 103 3.50 -11.34 10.00
N GLY A 104 3.62 -10.13 10.51
CA GLY A 104 2.68 -9.60 11.47
C GLY A 104 2.20 -8.20 11.13
N TYR A 105 1.06 -7.86 11.73
CA TYR A 105 0.51 -6.51 11.67
C TYR A 105 -0.07 -6.16 13.03
N ILE A 106 0.60 -5.26 13.75
CA ILE A 106 0.22 -4.82 15.10
C ILE A 106 0.05 -3.30 15.09
N LEU A 107 -1.00 -2.83 15.74
CA LEU A 107 -1.24 -1.40 15.90
C LEU A 107 -0.30 -0.81 16.96
N LYS A 108 0.13 0.44 16.76
CA LYS A 108 0.93 1.20 17.75
C LYS A 108 0.16 1.44 19.06
N SER A 109 -1.17 1.32 19.05
CA SER A 109 -2.04 1.36 20.22
C SER A 109 -2.11 0.04 21.01
N ALA A 110 -1.51 -1.03 20.51
CA ALA A 110 -1.49 -2.31 21.22
C ALA A 110 -0.62 -2.23 22.49
N SER A 111 -0.92 -3.08 23.47
CA SER A 111 -0.11 -3.14 24.70
C SER A 111 1.30 -3.68 24.43
N ASP A 112 2.26 -3.32 25.30
CA ASP A 112 3.62 -3.81 25.25
C ASP A 112 3.71 -5.34 25.26
N GLU A 113 2.87 -5.98 26.07
CA GLU A 113 2.78 -7.44 26.13
C GLU A 113 2.39 -8.03 24.76
N ARG A 114 1.41 -7.42 24.07
CA ARG A 114 0.97 -7.87 22.76
C ARG A 114 2.05 -7.68 21.69
N LEU A 115 2.78 -6.56 21.74
CA LEU A 115 3.93 -6.33 20.86
C LEU A 115 5.01 -7.40 21.08
N ARG A 116 5.35 -7.70 22.35
CA ARG A 116 6.34 -8.72 22.71
C ARG A 116 5.92 -10.13 22.24
N LEU A 117 4.65 -10.50 22.43
CA LEU A 117 4.11 -11.75 21.92
C LEU A 117 4.18 -11.85 20.39
N ALA A 118 3.88 -10.74 19.69
CA ALA A 118 3.98 -10.70 18.23
C ALA A 118 5.43 -10.84 17.74
N LEU A 119 6.37 -10.14 18.34
CA LEU A 119 7.79 -10.26 18.03
C LEU A 119 8.28 -11.71 18.15
N ARG A 120 7.95 -12.39 19.26
CA ARG A 120 8.32 -13.78 19.46
C ARG A 120 7.61 -14.72 18.47
N GLY A 121 6.29 -14.60 18.33
CA GLY A 121 5.48 -15.42 17.43
C GLY A 121 6.01 -15.37 15.99
N ILE A 122 6.35 -14.19 15.49
CA ILE A 122 6.81 -14.02 14.12
C ILE A 122 8.29 -14.41 13.97
N PHE A 123 9.17 -13.87 14.82
CA PHE A 123 10.60 -13.97 14.60
C PHE A 123 11.22 -15.26 15.14
N VAL A 124 10.61 -15.89 16.12
CA VAL A 124 11.07 -17.17 16.69
C VAL A 124 10.23 -18.33 16.17
N GLU A 125 8.91 -18.25 16.35
CA GLU A 125 7.99 -19.36 16.10
C GLU A 125 7.50 -19.46 14.65
N ASN A 126 7.87 -18.51 13.79
CA ASN A 126 7.48 -18.44 12.37
C ASN A 126 5.95 -18.41 12.17
N GLN A 127 5.23 -17.76 13.08
CA GLN A 127 3.78 -17.63 13.02
C GLN A 127 3.36 -16.31 12.39
N CYS A 128 2.16 -16.25 11.79
CA CYS A 128 1.52 -15.00 11.40
C CYS A 128 0.74 -14.44 12.58
N VAL A 129 1.01 -13.18 12.95
CA VAL A 129 0.33 -12.50 14.06
C VAL A 129 -0.31 -11.22 13.55
N ILE A 130 -1.64 -11.18 13.57
CA ILE A 130 -2.42 -10.03 13.08
C ILE A 130 -3.31 -9.54 14.21
N ASP A 131 -3.30 -8.22 14.45
CA ASP A 131 -4.17 -7.60 15.45
C ASP A 131 -5.65 -7.81 15.11
N GLY A 132 -6.48 -7.99 16.14
CA GLY A 132 -7.91 -8.28 15.98
C GLY A 132 -8.65 -7.22 15.16
N GLU A 133 -8.31 -5.94 15.34
CA GLU A 133 -8.90 -4.84 14.58
C GLU A 133 -8.50 -4.91 13.10
N VAL A 134 -7.23 -5.16 12.81
CA VAL A 134 -6.71 -5.36 11.45
C VAL A 134 -7.32 -6.59 10.80
N ARG A 135 -7.45 -7.69 11.56
CA ARG A 135 -8.12 -8.91 11.09
C ARG A 135 -9.60 -8.68 10.79
N GLY A 136 -10.29 -7.89 11.61
CA GLY A 136 -11.66 -7.47 11.35
C GLY A 136 -11.81 -6.71 10.04
N THR A 137 -10.87 -5.83 9.73
CA THR A 137 -10.80 -5.09 8.45
C THR A 137 -10.53 -6.04 7.28
N GLN A 138 -9.60 -6.99 7.43
CA GLN A 138 -9.36 -8.04 6.42
C GLN A 138 -10.59 -8.90 6.15
N GLN A 139 -11.28 -9.34 7.21
CA GLN A 139 -12.49 -10.16 7.07
C GLN A 139 -13.65 -9.39 6.45
N LYS A 140 -13.83 -8.11 6.80
CA LYS A 140 -14.84 -7.25 6.17
C LYS A 140 -14.54 -7.06 4.68
N SER A 141 -13.30 -6.87 4.30
CA SER A 141 -12.87 -6.78 2.90
C SER A 141 -13.12 -8.08 2.13
N LEU A 142 -12.98 -9.24 2.77
CA LEU A 142 -13.23 -10.56 2.17
C LEU A 142 -14.72 -10.95 2.19
N ALA A 143 -15.47 -10.58 3.23
CA ALA A 143 -16.86 -11.01 3.44
C ALA A 143 -17.89 -10.08 2.81
N GLN A 144 -17.55 -8.81 2.56
CA GLN A 144 -18.45 -7.90 1.88
C GLN A 144 -18.39 -8.16 0.37
N SER A 145 -19.53 -8.57 -0.20
CA SER A 145 -19.82 -8.54 -1.64
C SER A 145 -19.65 -7.13 -2.27
N VAL A 146 -19.20 -6.17 -1.52
CA VAL A 146 -18.94 -4.76 -1.82
C VAL A 146 -17.43 -4.49 -2.03
N SER A 147 -16.55 -5.50 -1.96
CA SER A 147 -15.15 -5.26 -2.23
C SER A 147 -14.92 -4.91 -3.70
N LEU A 148 -14.29 -3.76 -3.93
CA LEU A 148 -13.86 -3.40 -5.27
C LEU A 148 -12.82 -4.43 -5.75
N SER A 149 -13.00 -4.94 -6.97
CA SER A 149 -11.94 -5.70 -7.62
C SER A 149 -10.68 -4.84 -7.80
N GLU A 150 -9.54 -5.47 -8.06
CA GLU A 150 -8.29 -4.73 -8.32
C GLU A 150 -8.46 -3.67 -9.40
N THR A 151 -9.09 -4.07 -10.51
CA THR A 151 -9.29 -3.18 -11.67
C THR A 151 -10.29 -2.06 -11.40
N GLU A 152 -11.29 -2.28 -10.55
CA GLU A 152 -12.21 -1.23 -10.08
C GLU A 152 -11.51 -0.26 -9.13
N TYR A 153 -10.69 -0.79 -8.23
CA TYR A 153 -9.91 0.04 -7.32
C TYR A 153 -8.91 0.93 -8.06
N GLU A 154 -8.24 0.42 -9.08
CA GLU A 154 -7.36 1.21 -9.93
C GLU A 154 -8.11 2.34 -10.66
N VAL A 155 -9.30 2.06 -11.19
CA VAL A 155 -10.16 3.09 -11.82
C VAL A 155 -10.64 4.11 -10.78
N LEU A 156 -10.97 3.69 -9.55
CA LEU A 156 -11.33 4.60 -8.46
C LEU A 156 -10.19 5.55 -8.10
N VAL A 157 -8.95 5.05 -8.05
CA VAL A 157 -7.77 5.88 -7.83
C VAL A 157 -7.57 6.86 -8.99
N ASP A 158 -7.75 6.43 -10.24
CA ASP A 158 -7.62 7.29 -11.40
C ASP A 158 -8.66 8.43 -11.42
N ILE A 159 -9.91 8.18 -11.00
CA ILE A 159 -10.91 9.27 -10.86
C ILE A 159 -10.61 10.18 -9.67
N ALA A 160 -9.93 9.70 -8.63
CA ALA A 160 -9.48 10.55 -7.53
C ALA A 160 -8.37 11.52 -7.97
N LEU A 161 -7.57 11.14 -8.97
CA LEU A 161 -6.61 12.01 -9.66
C LEU A 161 -7.27 12.95 -10.70
N GLY A 162 -8.59 12.92 -10.86
CA GLY A 162 -9.31 13.75 -11.80
C GLY A 162 -9.23 13.32 -13.27
N LEU A 163 -8.78 12.08 -13.57
CA LEU A 163 -8.59 11.63 -14.94
C LEU A 163 -9.92 11.42 -15.69
N THR A 164 -9.91 11.73 -16.99
CA THR A 164 -11.04 11.46 -17.89
C THR A 164 -11.11 9.99 -18.29
N ASP A 165 -12.27 9.49 -18.75
CA ASP A 165 -12.42 8.11 -19.26
C ASP A 165 -11.41 7.77 -20.34
N ARG A 166 -11.11 8.73 -21.21
CA ARG A 166 -10.13 8.58 -22.29
C ARG A 166 -8.73 8.36 -21.73
N THR A 167 -8.34 9.15 -20.74
CA THR A 167 -7.02 9.05 -20.11
C THR A 167 -6.89 7.75 -19.32
N ILE A 168 -7.93 7.36 -18.55
CA ILE A 168 -7.98 6.09 -17.83
C ILE A 168 -7.87 4.91 -18.82
N SER A 169 -8.63 4.96 -19.92
CA SER A 169 -8.58 3.96 -20.99
C SER A 169 -7.15 3.77 -21.54
N ALA A 170 -6.47 4.86 -21.86
CA ALA A 170 -5.09 4.83 -22.35
C ALA A 170 -4.11 4.30 -21.30
N ARG A 171 -4.21 4.80 -20.05
CA ARG A 171 -3.30 4.44 -18.95
C ARG A 171 -3.41 2.97 -18.56
N ARG A 172 -4.65 2.43 -18.56
CA ARG A 172 -4.94 1.05 -18.16
C ARG A 172 -4.97 0.05 -19.29
N GLY A 173 -4.85 0.50 -20.54
CA GLY A 173 -4.89 -0.37 -21.73
C GLY A 173 -6.25 -1.07 -21.92
N ILE A 174 -7.35 -0.40 -21.58
CA ILE A 174 -8.72 -0.93 -21.68
C ILE A 174 -9.60 0.01 -22.52
N SER A 175 -10.73 -0.49 -23.03
CA SER A 175 -11.67 0.37 -23.78
C SER A 175 -12.38 1.39 -22.86
N GLN A 176 -12.78 2.55 -23.40
CA GLN A 176 -13.59 3.53 -22.66
C GLN A 176 -14.91 2.92 -22.15
N ARG A 177 -15.53 2.02 -22.91
CA ARG A 177 -16.72 1.28 -22.46
C ARG A 177 -16.41 0.42 -21.22
N SER A 178 -15.23 -0.20 -21.16
CA SER A 178 -14.79 -0.95 -19.99
C SER A 178 -14.57 -0.05 -18.78
N VAL A 179 -14.06 1.18 -18.98
CA VAL A 179 -13.95 2.19 -17.91
C VAL A 179 -15.34 2.54 -17.37
N GLN A 180 -16.30 2.86 -18.26
CA GLN A 180 -17.68 3.20 -17.88
C GLN A 180 -18.37 2.08 -17.11
N ASN A 181 -18.23 0.83 -17.57
CA ASN A 181 -18.79 -0.32 -16.87
C ASN A 181 -18.19 -0.48 -15.45
N ARG A 182 -16.88 -0.28 -15.30
CA ARG A 182 -16.25 -0.31 -13.98
C ARG A 182 -16.69 0.84 -13.09
N LEU A 183 -16.84 2.05 -13.64
CA LEU A 183 -17.37 3.19 -12.90
C LEU A 183 -18.78 2.91 -12.39
N GLN A 184 -19.66 2.35 -13.23
CA GLN A 184 -20.99 1.97 -12.80
C GLN A 184 -20.96 0.95 -11.67
N SER A 185 -20.16 -0.09 -11.81
CA SER A 185 -19.97 -1.10 -10.75
C SER A 185 -19.42 -0.49 -9.45
N ILE A 186 -18.48 0.47 -9.53
CA ILE A 186 -17.97 1.21 -8.38
C ILE A 186 -19.10 2.01 -7.71
N TYR A 187 -19.93 2.71 -8.49
CA TYR A 187 -21.03 3.50 -7.94
C TYR A 187 -22.06 2.62 -7.24
N ASP A 188 -22.39 1.47 -7.79
CA ASP A 188 -23.31 0.51 -7.19
C ASP A 188 -22.72 -0.06 -5.89
N LYS A 189 -21.46 -0.48 -5.89
CA LYS A 189 -20.75 -1.02 -4.74
C LYS A 189 -20.53 -0.01 -3.62
N LEU A 190 -20.30 1.25 -3.95
CA LEU A 190 -20.13 2.33 -2.98
C LEU A 190 -21.44 2.96 -2.54
N ASP A 191 -22.56 2.52 -3.14
CA ASP A 191 -23.90 3.04 -2.85
C ASP A 191 -23.98 4.56 -3.07
N VAL A 192 -23.38 5.02 -4.18
CA VAL A 192 -23.27 6.44 -4.52
C VAL A 192 -24.63 7.11 -4.67
N HIS A 193 -25.65 6.34 -5.08
CA HIS A 193 -27.00 6.82 -5.37
C HIS A 193 -28.01 6.62 -4.22
N ALA A 194 -27.56 6.18 -3.03
CA ALA A 194 -28.44 5.87 -1.90
C ALA A 194 -29.22 7.05 -1.32
N LEU A 195 -28.83 8.27 -1.63
CA LEU A 195 -29.54 9.47 -1.22
C LEU A 195 -30.73 9.73 -2.15
N HIS A 196 -31.83 9.03 -1.94
CA HIS A 196 -33.05 9.16 -2.69
C HIS A 196 -33.55 10.61 -2.72
N GLY A 197 -33.92 11.10 -3.90
CA GLY A 197 -34.44 12.47 -4.12
C GLY A 197 -33.39 13.51 -4.51
N ALA A 198 -32.10 13.14 -4.66
CA ALA A 198 -31.03 14.07 -4.99
C ALA A 198 -30.26 13.64 -6.27
N GLU A 199 -30.95 13.04 -7.24
CA GLU A 199 -30.34 12.47 -8.45
C GLU A 199 -29.47 13.45 -9.25
N ASN A 200 -29.71 14.76 -9.11
CA ASN A 200 -28.92 15.81 -9.76
C ASN A 200 -28.05 16.63 -8.79
N ALA A 201 -28.01 16.28 -7.50
CA ALA A 201 -27.29 17.09 -6.49
C ALA A 201 -25.80 16.76 -6.42
N PHE A 202 -25.35 15.65 -6.99
CA PHE A 202 -23.97 15.18 -6.84
C PHE A 202 -23.34 14.78 -8.17
N ASN A 203 -22.05 15.10 -8.30
CA ASN A 203 -21.20 14.46 -9.28
C ASN A 203 -20.87 13.04 -8.79
N SER A 204 -21.30 12.01 -9.50
CA SER A 204 -21.11 10.59 -9.11
C SER A 204 -19.65 10.23 -8.89
N ARG A 205 -18.71 10.77 -9.68
CA ARG A 205 -17.26 10.57 -9.48
C ARG A 205 -16.78 11.17 -8.17
N GLY A 206 -17.10 12.45 -7.93
CA GLY A 206 -16.75 13.12 -6.68
C GLY A 206 -17.34 12.43 -5.47
N ARG A 207 -18.60 11.97 -5.57
CA ARG A 207 -19.26 11.22 -4.49
C ARG A 207 -18.61 9.87 -4.24
N ALA A 208 -18.21 9.14 -5.28
CA ALA A 208 -17.50 7.87 -5.14
C ALA A 208 -16.15 8.05 -4.44
N VAL A 209 -15.37 9.06 -4.82
CA VAL A 209 -14.10 9.39 -4.18
C VAL A 209 -14.31 9.78 -2.71
N ALA A 210 -15.26 10.67 -2.41
CA ALA A 210 -15.57 11.06 -1.04
C ALA A 210 -16.01 9.84 -0.20
N THR A 211 -16.87 8.99 -0.73
CA THR A 211 -17.32 7.77 -0.05
C THR A 211 -16.15 6.80 0.21
N ALA A 212 -15.25 6.64 -0.76
CA ALA A 212 -14.07 5.80 -0.61
C ALA A 212 -13.13 6.30 0.50
N LEU A 213 -12.91 7.61 0.59
CA LEU A 213 -12.13 8.22 1.66
C LEU A 213 -12.81 8.05 3.03
N LEU A 214 -14.12 8.33 3.12
CA LEU A 214 -14.89 8.16 4.37
C LEU A 214 -14.94 6.70 4.85
N ARG A 215 -15.00 5.74 3.92
CA ARG A 215 -14.95 4.30 4.23
C ARG A 215 -13.53 3.77 4.38
N LYS A 216 -12.51 4.63 4.30
CA LYS A 216 -11.09 4.28 4.42
C LYS A 216 -10.61 3.23 3.40
N LEU A 217 -11.27 3.14 2.26
CA LEU A 217 -10.87 2.29 1.12
C LEU A 217 -9.63 2.85 0.41
N MET A 218 -9.43 4.18 0.50
CA MET A 218 -8.34 4.93 -0.07
C MET A 218 -7.89 6.00 0.93
N ASN A 219 -6.62 6.36 0.92
CA ASN A 219 -6.05 7.37 1.81
C ASN A 219 -5.11 8.31 1.06
N TYR A 220 -4.60 9.34 1.74
CA TYR A 220 -3.68 10.33 1.17
C TYR A 220 -2.44 9.68 0.54
N ALA A 221 -1.79 8.77 1.24
CA ALA A 221 -0.58 8.10 0.73
C ALA A 221 -0.83 7.32 -0.57
N THR A 222 -2.03 6.73 -0.71
CA THR A 222 -2.44 6.07 -1.96
C THR A 222 -2.55 7.05 -3.11
N ILE A 223 -3.15 8.23 -2.87
CA ILE A 223 -3.34 9.27 -3.88
C ILE A 223 -1.98 9.89 -4.27
N GLU A 224 -1.15 10.23 -3.31
CA GLU A 224 0.19 10.80 -3.52
C GLU A 224 1.08 9.88 -4.37
N LYS A 225 1.07 8.58 -4.06
CA LYS A 225 1.77 7.60 -4.87
C LYS A 225 1.24 7.51 -6.28
N ALA A 226 -0.09 7.48 -6.43
CA ALA A 226 -0.74 7.40 -7.74
C ALA A 226 -0.48 8.64 -8.60
N GLU A 227 -0.34 9.83 -7.97
CA GLU A 227 0.07 11.08 -8.62
C GLU A 227 1.49 10.99 -9.17
N THR A 228 2.43 10.45 -8.39
CA THR A 228 3.80 10.22 -8.84
C THR A 228 3.84 9.27 -10.05
N GLU A 229 3.12 8.14 -9.97
CA GLU A 229 3.01 7.19 -11.08
C GLU A 229 2.34 7.80 -12.33
N LEU A 230 1.40 8.73 -12.14
CA LEU A 230 0.76 9.47 -13.24
C LEU A 230 1.75 10.39 -13.93
N CYS A 231 2.54 11.16 -13.19
CA CYS A 231 3.56 12.04 -13.74
C CYS A 231 4.58 11.26 -14.59
N GLU A 232 5.03 10.11 -14.11
CA GLU A 232 5.93 9.23 -14.86
C GLU A 232 5.28 8.66 -16.14
N TRP A 233 3.99 8.31 -16.07
CA TRP A 233 3.26 7.82 -17.23
C TRP A 233 3.08 8.92 -18.29
N LEU A 234 2.71 10.13 -17.89
CA LEU A 234 2.58 11.29 -18.79
C LEU A 234 3.89 11.61 -19.51
N ALA A 235 5.02 11.61 -18.78
CA ALA A 235 6.34 11.87 -19.37
C ALA A 235 6.70 10.80 -20.42
N ARG A 236 6.35 9.53 -20.19
CA ARG A 236 6.56 8.46 -21.17
C ARG A 236 5.69 8.61 -22.42
N GLU A 237 4.44 9.02 -22.27
CA GLU A 237 3.54 9.23 -23.42
C GLU A 237 3.96 10.44 -24.27
N GLU A 238 4.43 11.52 -23.65
CA GLU A 238 5.00 12.66 -24.36
C GLU A 238 6.26 12.27 -25.17
N ALA A 239 7.15 11.47 -24.58
CA ALA A 239 8.34 10.98 -25.26
C ALA A 239 7.99 10.12 -26.49
N LYS A 240 7.01 9.22 -26.38
CA LYS A 240 6.51 8.42 -27.51
C LYS A 240 5.94 9.28 -28.62
N SER A 241 5.15 10.31 -28.26
CA SER A 241 4.54 11.22 -29.23
C SER A 241 5.59 12.01 -30.01
N ARG A 242 6.66 12.47 -29.36
CA ARG A 242 7.77 13.18 -30.01
C ARG A 242 8.53 12.26 -30.98
N THR A 243 8.79 11.01 -30.59
CA THR A 243 9.47 10.04 -31.45
C THR A 243 8.65 9.68 -32.69
N SER A 244 7.31 9.55 -32.55
CA SER A 244 6.42 9.31 -33.69
C SER A 244 6.41 10.48 -34.70
N LEU A 245 6.42 11.72 -34.20
CA LEU A 245 6.44 12.91 -35.06
C LEU A 245 7.75 13.07 -35.82
N SER A 246 8.90 12.74 -35.20
CA SER A 246 10.20 12.77 -35.86
C SER A 246 10.33 11.71 -36.99
N HIS A 247 9.76 10.52 -36.82
CA HIS A 247 9.71 9.49 -37.87
C HIS A 247 8.81 9.88 -39.05
N VAL A 248 7.69 10.55 -38.80
CA VAL A 248 6.77 11.02 -39.85
C VAL A 248 7.40 12.18 -40.63
N ALA A 249 8.19 13.04 -39.98
CA ALA A 249 8.90 14.12 -40.64
C ALA A 249 10.03 13.60 -41.53
N ALA A 250 10.80 12.63 -41.08
CA ALA A 250 11.90 12.01 -41.85
C ALA A 250 11.43 11.27 -43.11
N ASN A 251 10.23 10.65 -43.08
CA ASN A 251 9.63 9.95 -44.24
C ASN A 251 8.92 10.88 -45.25
N ARG A 252 8.94 12.19 -45.10
CA ARG A 252 8.36 13.15 -46.05
C ARG A 252 9.40 13.91 -46.85
N GLU A 253 10.69 13.67 -46.57
CA GLU A 253 11.81 14.29 -47.28
C GLU A 253 12.51 13.33 -48.32
N ASP A 254 12.01 12.09 -48.40
CA ASP A 254 12.34 11.12 -49.48
C ASP A 254 11.15 11.04 -50.48
#